data_71f73adc6b64c3fd71cbe5dd4d8c1f82
#
_entry.id   71f73adc6b64c3fd71cbe5dd4d8c1f82
#
_cell.length_a   1.000
_cell.length_b   1.000
_cell.length_c   1.000
_cell.angle_alpha   90.00
_cell.angle_beta   90.00
_cell.angle_gamma   90.00
#
_symmetry.space_group_name_H-M   'P 1'
#
loop_
_entity.id
_entity.type
_entity.pdbx_description
1 polymer ?
#
loop_
_entity_poly.entity_id
_entity_poly.type
_entity_poly.pdbx_seq_one_letter_code
_entity_poly.pdbx_strand_id
1 'polypeptide(L)'
;MKRLPAGIISTLLSLTMTLTPCSMSALAAQENSRDFSLFFSGPGVAALSSGDEYSEYQWALNNTGRLRRTEKVLNIKTLDHIYLHYGENGIDDIALPPLGPDNFESINTDAVANIDINIEDAWKTYSETENKRTVTVAIIDTGIDTTHSDLKDSIWVNEDEIPGDGIDNDGNGYVDDVNGWNFVSNSNEICTGEEDSHGTHGAGTIAAAWNNGGIAGITNSTHVKLMVLKALGGSEGKGSPESVIEAIKYAEANGADICNLSFGSSNCTPEFEAAIRDSKMLFVVAAGNGNQYQIGYDIDKSPVDPASLPYDNVITVGNLLFNGHLDESSNYGATSVDLAAPGTYILSTIPGDSYAYMSGTSMAAPMVTGAAALIYSARTDLSLQDIKTAILSTVHKLAPLKGKTATGGMLDVSAAIKWTKN
;
A
#
# COMPACT_ATOMS: atom_id res chain seq x y z
N MET A 1 0.24 28.09 -33.30
CA MET A 1 0.90 26.78 -33.26
C MET A 1 2.30 26.85 -33.81
N LYS A 2 3.33 26.57 -33.05
CA LYS A 2 4.70 26.42 -33.55
C LYS A 2 5.05 24.93 -33.60
N ARG A 3 5.62 24.47 -34.71
CA ARG A 3 6.14 23.10 -34.86
C ARG A 3 7.58 23.05 -34.36
N LEU A 4 7.91 22.10 -33.51
CA LEU A 4 9.27 21.83 -33.05
C LEU A 4 9.68 20.42 -33.48
N PRO A 5 10.92 20.20 -33.93
CA PRO A 5 11.44 18.86 -34.20
C PRO A 5 11.57 18.05 -32.94
N ALA A 6 11.24 16.75 -33.00
CA ALA A 6 11.15 15.82 -31.86
C ALA A 6 12.42 15.72 -31.01
N GLY A 7 13.60 16.10 -31.53
CA GLY A 7 14.87 16.01 -30.82
C GLY A 7 15.10 17.03 -29.67
N ILE A 8 14.21 18.02 -29.49
CA ILE A 8 14.38 19.10 -28.49
C ILE A 8 13.52 18.85 -27.25
N ILE A 9 12.68 17.83 -27.23
CA ILE A 9 11.58 17.66 -26.28
C ILE A 9 11.95 16.88 -25.03
N SER A 10 13.03 16.09 -25.04
CA SER A 10 13.46 15.36 -23.82
C SER A 10 13.86 16.29 -22.65
N THR A 11 14.15 17.55 -22.94
CA THR A 11 14.55 18.56 -21.95
C THR A 11 13.39 19.46 -21.49
N LEU A 12 12.30 19.55 -22.26
CA LEU A 12 11.17 20.43 -21.98
C LEU A 12 10.04 19.75 -21.18
N LEU A 13 9.88 18.44 -21.28
CA LEU A 13 8.89 17.68 -20.52
C LEU A 13 9.22 17.60 -19.01
N SER A 14 10.44 17.95 -18.61
CA SER A 14 10.86 17.96 -17.19
C SER A 14 10.67 19.31 -16.48
N LEU A 15 10.22 20.38 -17.17
CA LEU A 15 10.38 21.74 -16.61
C LEU A 15 9.08 22.52 -16.32
N THR A 16 7.89 21.99 -16.57
CA THR A 16 6.65 22.79 -16.33
C THR A 16 5.55 21.97 -15.67
N MET A 17 5.61 21.84 -14.35
CA MET A 17 4.46 21.44 -13.55
C MET A 17 4.29 22.32 -12.35
N THR A 18 3.37 23.27 -12.43
CA THR A 18 2.83 24.03 -11.28
C THR A 18 1.67 23.26 -10.65
N LEU A 19 1.76 23.11 -9.34
CA LEU A 19 0.85 22.36 -8.48
C LEU A 19 -0.54 23.02 -8.41
N THR A 20 -1.58 22.24 -8.64
CA THR A 20 -2.94 22.52 -8.18
C THR A 20 -3.28 21.67 -6.96
N PRO A 21 -4.02 22.18 -5.97
CA PRO A 21 -4.28 21.45 -4.72
C PRO A 21 -5.21 20.25 -4.96
N CYS A 22 -4.80 19.09 -4.46
CA CYS A 22 -5.54 17.84 -4.55
C CYS A 22 -6.30 17.56 -3.25
N SER A 23 -7.56 17.14 -3.37
CA SER A 23 -8.40 16.63 -2.27
C SER A 23 -7.88 15.29 -1.75
N MET A 24 -8.18 14.95 -0.48
CA MET A 24 -7.94 13.60 0.05
C MET A 24 -8.60 12.57 -0.86
N SER A 25 -7.80 11.71 -1.46
CA SER A 25 -8.28 10.57 -2.21
C SER A 25 -7.47 9.36 -1.77
N ALA A 26 -8.16 8.26 -1.47
CA ALA A 26 -7.54 6.97 -1.69
C ALA A 26 -7.17 6.99 -3.16
N LEU A 27 -5.89 6.83 -3.44
CA LEU A 27 -5.44 6.66 -4.81
C LEU A 27 -5.91 5.28 -5.22
N ALA A 28 -7.22 5.19 -5.57
CA ALA A 28 -7.74 4.04 -6.27
C ALA A 28 -6.74 3.75 -7.37
N ALA A 29 -6.30 2.51 -7.47
CA ALA A 29 -5.55 2.03 -8.59
C ALA A 29 -6.43 2.24 -9.82
N GLN A 30 -6.40 3.46 -10.41
CA GLN A 30 -6.93 3.64 -11.73
C GLN A 30 -6.15 2.66 -12.59
N GLU A 31 -6.84 1.68 -13.15
CA GLU A 31 -6.31 0.87 -14.22
C GLU A 31 -5.72 1.84 -15.24
N ASN A 32 -4.40 1.95 -15.20
CA ASN A 32 -3.72 2.75 -16.19
C ASN A 32 -3.96 2.11 -17.53
N SER A 33 -4.41 2.88 -18.50
CA SER A 33 -4.50 2.55 -19.92
C SER A 33 -3.11 2.29 -20.58
N ARG A 34 -2.10 1.91 -19.79
CA ARG A 34 -0.84 1.37 -20.29
C ARG A 34 -1.08 -0.08 -20.67
N ASP A 35 -1.06 -0.36 -21.97
CA ASP A 35 -1.08 -1.72 -22.53
C ASP A 35 0.17 -2.46 -22.02
N PHE A 36 0.05 -3.24 -20.97
CA PHE A 36 1.14 -4.08 -20.47
C PHE A 36 0.71 -5.54 -20.39
N SER A 37 1.66 -6.43 -20.47
CA SER A 37 1.46 -7.85 -20.24
C SER A 37 2.50 -8.37 -19.26
N LEU A 38 2.02 -9.11 -18.25
CA LEU A 38 2.86 -9.86 -17.33
C LEU A 38 3.09 -11.26 -17.89
N PHE A 39 4.33 -11.66 -17.98
CA PHE A 39 4.71 -13.02 -18.36
C PHE A 39 5.44 -13.70 -17.21
N PHE A 40 4.88 -14.84 -16.78
CA PHE A 40 5.58 -15.79 -15.94
C PHE A 40 6.23 -16.85 -16.84
N SER A 41 7.55 -16.88 -16.92
CA SER A 41 8.26 -17.91 -17.66
C SER A 41 8.42 -19.20 -16.82
N GLY A 42 7.33 -19.91 -16.60
CA GLY A 42 7.24 -21.08 -15.70
C GLY A 42 6.68 -20.65 -14.33
N PRO A 43 6.59 -21.57 -13.33
CA PRO A 43 6.18 -21.19 -11.98
C PRO A 43 7.07 -20.03 -11.50
N GLY A 44 6.49 -18.85 -11.44
CA GLY A 44 7.19 -17.58 -11.15
C GLY A 44 7.71 -17.52 -9.73
N VAL A 45 7.12 -18.35 -8.88
CA VAL A 45 7.37 -18.47 -7.45
C VAL A 45 7.57 -19.94 -7.14
N ALA A 46 8.49 -20.31 -6.27
CA ALA A 46 8.48 -21.64 -5.67
C ALA A 46 7.21 -21.74 -4.81
N ALA A 47 6.59 -22.92 -4.75
CA ALA A 47 5.42 -23.12 -3.91
C ALA A 47 5.71 -22.65 -2.49
N LEU A 48 4.88 -21.74 -1.97
CA LEU A 48 5.00 -21.26 -0.60
C LEU A 48 4.57 -22.36 0.39
N SER A 49 5.12 -22.30 1.59
CA SER A 49 4.76 -23.21 2.67
C SER A 49 3.31 -23.05 3.16
N SER A 50 2.64 -21.96 2.76
CA SER A 50 1.21 -21.75 3.02
C SER A 50 0.29 -22.74 2.31
N GLY A 51 0.73 -23.32 1.18
CA GLY A 51 -0.04 -24.31 0.42
C GLY A 51 -1.24 -23.76 -0.35
N ASP A 52 -1.36 -22.44 -0.49
CA ASP A 52 -2.48 -21.79 -1.17
C ASP A 52 -2.31 -21.80 -2.69
N GLU A 53 -3.44 -21.98 -3.42
CA GLU A 53 -3.46 -22.22 -4.87
C GLU A 53 -2.84 -21.07 -5.67
N TYR A 54 -3.11 -19.81 -5.27
CA TYR A 54 -2.63 -18.64 -5.97
C TYR A 54 -1.33 -18.07 -5.41
N SER A 55 -0.71 -18.73 -4.43
CA SER A 55 0.55 -18.28 -3.83
C SER A 55 1.70 -18.22 -4.84
N GLU A 56 1.67 -19.05 -5.90
CA GLU A 56 2.65 -19.02 -6.99
C GLU A 56 2.64 -17.71 -7.82
N TYR A 57 1.59 -16.89 -7.68
CA TYR A 57 1.45 -15.59 -8.35
C TYR A 57 1.80 -14.41 -7.44
N GLN A 58 2.12 -14.67 -6.16
CA GLN A 58 2.47 -13.66 -5.17
C GLN A 58 3.99 -13.42 -5.12
N TRP A 59 4.55 -12.80 -6.15
CA TRP A 59 5.99 -12.58 -6.30
C TRP A 59 6.64 -11.86 -5.11
N ALA A 60 5.89 -11.01 -4.42
CA ALA A 60 6.35 -10.27 -3.25
C ALA A 60 6.79 -11.16 -2.09
N LEU A 61 6.23 -12.37 -2.01
CA LEU A 61 6.50 -13.36 -0.97
C LEU A 61 7.70 -14.25 -1.33
N ASN A 62 7.89 -14.57 -2.63
CA ASN A 62 9.02 -15.38 -3.10
C ASN A 62 9.32 -15.08 -4.57
N ASN A 63 10.32 -14.26 -4.86
CA ASN A 63 10.69 -13.86 -6.22
C ASN A 63 11.84 -14.71 -6.77
N THR A 64 11.50 -15.61 -7.69
CA THR A 64 12.50 -16.48 -8.36
C THR A 64 13.22 -15.82 -9.54
N GLY A 65 12.92 -14.56 -9.85
CA GLY A 65 13.47 -13.84 -11.00
C GLY A 65 12.87 -14.20 -12.35
N ARG A 66 11.71 -14.90 -12.38
CA ARG A 66 11.07 -15.38 -13.61
C ARG A 66 9.93 -14.51 -14.11
N LEU A 67 9.63 -13.42 -13.41
CA LEU A 67 8.60 -12.46 -13.80
C LEU A 67 9.18 -11.45 -14.79
N ARG A 68 8.42 -11.15 -15.83
CA ARG A 68 8.73 -10.09 -16.80
C ARG A 68 7.50 -9.23 -17.03
N ARG A 69 7.68 -7.92 -16.95
CA ARG A 69 6.72 -6.92 -17.41
C ARG A 69 7.14 -6.43 -18.80
N THR A 70 6.22 -6.42 -19.73
CA THR A 70 6.41 -5.78 -21.04
C THR A 70 5.42 -4.63 -21.17
N GLU A 71 5.92 -3.44 -21.39
CA GLU A 71 5.12 -2.24 -21.61
C GLU A 71 5.30 -1.74 -23.03
N LYS A 72 4.23 -1.23 -23.62
CA LYS A 72 4.29 -0.42 -24.83
C LYS A 72 4.38 1.04 -24.44
N VAL A 73 5.48 1.68 -24.75
CA VAL A 73 5.70 3.10 -24.50
C VAL A 73 5.78 3.87 -25.79
N LEU A 74 5.29 5.10 -25.79
CA LEU A 74 5.37 5.99 -26.94
C LEU A 74 6.82 6.34 -27.21
N ASN A 75 7.31 5.95 -28.41
CA ASN A 75 8.64 6.34 -28.86
C ASN A 75 8.58 7.70 -29.54
N ILE A 76 8.82 8.76 -28.78
CA ILE A 76 8.77 10.14 -29.26
C ILE A 76 9.74 10.42 -30.44
N LYS A 77 10.78 9.59 -30.63
CA LYS A 77 11.74 9.73 -31.75
C LYS A 77 11.12 9.34 -33.08
N THR A 78 10.02 8.57 -33.05
CA THR A 78 9.28 8.17 -34.28
C THR A 78 8.20 9.18 -34.67
N LEU A 79 8.02 10.26 -33.89
CA LEU A 79 7.05 11.30 -34.20
C LEU A 79 7.65 12.34 -35.11
N ASP A 80 6.96 12.66 -36.22
CA ASP A 80 7.38 13.68 -37.16
C ASP A 80 7.37 15.08 -36.54
N HIS A 81 6.40 15.32 -35.66
CA HIS A 81 6.23 16.62 -34.97
C HIS A 81 5.32 16.48 -33.73
N ILE A 82 5.46 17.43 -32.84
CA ILE A 82 4.58 17.63 -31.70
C ILE A 82 4.08 19.07 -31.72
N TYR A 83 2.77 19.28 -31.52
CA TYR A 83 2.19 20.60 -31.42
C TYR A 83 2.14 21.07 -29.97
N LEU A 84 2.66 22.29 -29.76
CA LEU A 84 2.57 22.95 -28.48
C LEU A 84 1.55 24.08 -28.57
N HIS A 85 0.57 24.09 -27.72
CA HIS A 85 -0.38 25.18 -27.55
C HIS A 85 0.13 26.08 -26.43
N TYR A 86 0.33 27.36 -26.75
CA TYR A 86 0.80 28.35 -25.79
C TYR A 86 -0.35 29.24 -25.36
N GLY A 87 -0.60 29.32 -24.03
CA GLY A 87 -1.43 30.32 -23.40
C GLY A 87 -0.62 31.48 -22.80
N GLU A 88 -1.27 32.28 -21.97
CA GLU A 88 -0.63 33.47 -21.36
C GLU A 88 0.51 33.12 -20.40
N ASN A 89 0.49 31.92 -19.79
CA ASN A 89 1.45 31.47 -18.77
C ASN A 89 2.41 30.37 -19.25
N GLY A 90 2.46 30.06 -20.55
CA GLY A 90 3.34 29.04 -21.10
C GLY A 90 2.62 28.00 -21.98
N ILE A 91 3.03 26.73 -21.88
CA ILE A 91 2.42 25.65 -22.66
C ILE A 91 1.16 25.18 -21.94
N ASP A 92 -0.01 25.38 -22.56
CA ASP A 92 -1.30 24.96 -22.02
C ASP A 92 -1.66 23.52 -22.42
N ASP A 93 -1.20 23.05 -23.60
CA ASP A 93 -1.52 21.73 -24.10
C ASP A 93 -0.46 21.22 -25.07
N ILE A 94 -0.33 19.89 -25.16
CA ILE A 94 0.55 19.18 -26.08
C ILE A 94 -0.30 18.25 -26.94
N ALA A 95 -0.41 18.56 -28.23
CA ALA A 95 -1.12 17.72 -29.17
C ALA A 95 -0.14 16.83 -29.95
N LEU A 96 -0.38 15.53 -29.93
CA LEU A 96 0.37 14.54 -30.68
C LEU A 96 -0.23 14.38 -32.10
N PRO A 97 0.58 14.01 -33.12
CA PRO A 97 0.06 13.57 -34.38
C PRO A 97 -0.75 12.28 -34.23
N PRO A 98 -1.55 11.86 -35.21
CA PRO A 98 -2.16 10.54 -35.23
C PRO A 98 -1.09 9.47 -35.01
N LEU A 99 -1.30 8.61 -33.99
CA LEU A 99 -0.36 7.56 -33.59
C LEU A 99 -0.70 6.25 -34.31
N GLY A 100 0.32 5.57 -34.83
CA GLY A 100 0.25 4.23 -35.38
C GLY A 100 1.09 3.24 -34.56
N PRO A 101 1.02 1.94 -34.88
CA PRO A 101 1.77 0.89 -34.15
C PRO A 101 3.28 1.15 -34.10
N ASP A 102 3.84 1.77 -35.15
CA ASP A 102 5.28 2.06 -35.26
C ASP A 102 5.74 3.21 -34.33
N ASN A 103 4.80 3.91 -33.70
CA ASN A 103 5.11 4.96 -32.73
C ASN A 103 5.32 4.42 -31.33
N PHE A 104 5.19 3.11 -31.13
CA PHE A 104 5.38 2.49 -29.83
C PHE A 104 6.56 1.52 -29.86
N GLU A 105 7.30 1.48 -28.77
CA GLU A 105 8.32 0.47 -28.54
C GLU A 105 7.98 -0.34 -27.28
N SER A 106 8.42 -1.60 -27.25
CA SER A 106 8.24 -2.47 -26.11
C SER A 106 9.44 -2.36 -25.17
N ILE A 107 9.19 -1.98 -23.94
CA ILE A 107 10.19 -1.99 -22.86
C ILE A 107 9.93 -3.20 -22.00
N ASN A 108 10.97 -4.02 -21.77
CA ASN A 108 10.91 -5.17 -20.88
C ASN A 108 11.61 -4.84 -19.56
N THR A 109 10.93 -5.13 -18.47
CA THR A 109 11.49 -5.12 -17.12
C THR A 109 11.50 -6.55 -16.58
N ASP A 110 12.69 -7.08 -16.36
CA ASP A 110 12.87 -8.42 -15.80
C ASP A 110 12.96 -8.37 -14.28
N ALA A 111 12.39 -9.37 -13.61
CA ALA A 111 12.57 -9.53 -12.18
C ALA A 111 14.01 -9.91 -11.83
N VAL A 112 14.42 -9.51 -10.65
CA VAL A 112 15.69 -9.93 -10.04
C VAL A 112 15.36 -10.88 -8.91
N ALA A 113 15.89 -12.09 -8.95
CA ALA A 113 15.65 -13.10 -7.92
C ALA A 113 16.03 -12.56 -6.52
N ASN A 114 15.28 -12.98 -5.51
CA ASN A 114 15.42 -12.57 -4.11
C ASN A 114 15.13 -11.05 -3.86
N ILE A 115 14.45 -10.38 -4.78
CA ILE A 115 13.80 -9.10 -4.51
C ILE A 115 12.37 -9.40 -4.03
N ASP A 116 12.26 -9.86 -2.79
CA ASP A 116 11.04 -10.19 -2.05
C ASP A 116 11.23 -9.92 -0.56
N ILE A 117 10.20 -10.14 0.25
CA ILE A 117 10.24 -9.80 1.68
C ILE A 117 10.84 -10.88 2.59
N ASN A 118 11.43 -11.95 2.03
CA ASN A 118 12.00 -13.08 2.80
C ASN A 118 11.02 -13.71 3.80
N ILE A 119 9.77 -13.97 3.37
CA ILE A 119 8.70 -14.35 4.29
C ILE A 119 8.81 -15.79 4.80
N GLU A 120 9.28 -16.74 3.97
CA GLU A 120 9.33 -18.17 4.32
C GLU A 120 10.13 -18.44 5.60
N ASP A 121 11.29 -17.85 5.73
CA ASP A 121 12.12 -17.96 6.94
C ASP A 121 11.48 -17.27 8.15
N ALA A 122 10.72 -16.18 7.92
CA ALA A 122 9.98 -15.51 8.96
C ALA A 122 8.81 -16.38 9.45
N TRP A 123 8.05 -17.00 8.54
CA TRP A 123 6.97 -17.93 8.88
C TRP A 123 7.48 -19.14 9.66
N LYS A 124 8.64 -19.68 9.28
CA LYS A 124 9.28 -20.74 10.07
C LYS A 124 9.58 -20.29 11.49
N THR A 125 10.24 -19.14 11.66
CA THR A 125 10.54 -18.56 12.98
C THR A 125 9.27 -18.31 13.78
N TYR A 126 8.23 -17.76 13.12
CA TYR A 126 6.93 -17.52 13.72
C TYR A 126 6.27 -18.82 14.19
N SER A 127 6.30 -19.89 13.37
CA SER A 127 5.70 -21.17 13.72
C SER A 127 6.37 -21.84 14.94
N GLU A 128 7.68 -21.65 15.09
CA GLU A 128 8.47 -22.20 16.18
C GLU A 128 8.30 -21.39 17.51
N THR A 129 7.70 -20.21 17.44
CA THR A 129 7.43 -19.37 18.63
C THR A 129 6.21 -19.91 19.38
N GLU A 130 6.37 -20.26 20.67
CA GLU A 130 5.30 -20.85 21.51
C GLU A 130 4.29 -19.80 22.01
N ASN A 131 4.78 -18.67 22.50
CA ASN A 131 3.95 -17.64 23.12
C ASN A 131 3.76 -16.47 22.15
N LYS A 132 2.56 -16.33 21.61
CA LYS A 132 2.18 -15.25 20.71
C LYS A 132 1.09 -14.39 21.34
N ARG A 133 1.15 -13.06 21.12
CA ARG A 133 0.05 -12.17 21.47
C ARG A 133 -0.92 -12.05 20.31
N THR A 134 -2.17 -11.77 20.59
CA THR A 134 -3.12 -11.28 19.59
C THR A 134 -2.78 -9.83 19.27
N VAL A 135 -2.80 -9.48 17.99
CA VAL A 135 -2.52 -8.13 17.47
C VAL A 135 -3.73 -7.66 16.70
N THR A 136 -4.24 -6.49 17.02
CA THR A 136 -5.32 -5.86 16.29
C THR A 136 -4.74 -4.82 15.32
N VAL A 137 -5.03 -4.99 14.04
CA VAL A 137 -4.64 -4.07 12.97
C VAL A 137 -5.87 -3.29 12.54
N ALA A 138 -5.88 -1.98 12.73
CA ALA A 138 -6.89 -1.11 12.17
C ALA A 138 -6.57 -0.83 10.69
N ILE A 139 -7.55 -1.05 9.81
CA ILE A 139 -7.47 -0.69 8.40
C ILE A 139 -8.43 0.47 8.18
N ILE A 140 -7.88 1.67 8.07
CA ILE A 140 -8.64 2.88 7.76
C ILE A 140 -8.58 3.08 6.25
N ASP A 141 -9.67 2.72 5.57
CA ASP A 141 -9.70 2.62 4.11
C ASP A 141 -11.14 2.72 3.55
N THR A 142 -11.38 2.17 2.36
CA THR A 142 -12.67 2.18 1.66
C THR A 142 -13.70 1.20 2.22
N GLY A 143 -13.34 0.31 3.12
CA GLY A 143 -14.14 -0.81 3.63
C GLY A 143 -13.50 -2.15 3.27
N ILE A 144 -14.05 -3.25 3.80
CA ILE A 144 -13.54 -4.61 3.59
C ILE A 144 -14.70 -5.58 3.43
N ASP A 145 -14.62 -6.48 2.44
CA ASP A 145 -15.53 -7.61 2.35
C ASP A 145 -15.20 -8.65 3.44
N THR A 146 -15.87 -8.52 4.56
CA THR A 146 -15.70 -9.40 5.72
C THR A 146 -16.22 -10.82 5.51
N THR A 147 -16.92 -11.07 4.40
CA THR A 147 -17.45 -12.39 4.02
C THR A 147 -16.53 -13.18 3.10
N HIS A 148 -15.49 -12.53 2.57
CA HIS A 148 -14.50 -13.16 1.69
C HIS A 148 -13.87 -14.39 2.37
N SER A 149 -13.78 -15.52 1.67
CA SER A 149 -13.31 -16.80 2.22
C SER A 149 -11.93 -16.72 2.86
N ASP A 150 -11.03 -15.89 2.30
CA ASP A 150 -9.69 -15.67 2.83
C ASP A 150 -9.63 -14.68 4.01
N LEU A 151 -10.68 -13.91 4.27
CA LEU A 151 -10.65 -12.83 5.27
C LEU A 151 -11.50 -13.07 6.50
N LYS A 152 -12.64 -13.75 6.35
CA LYS A 152 -13.68 -13.88 7.38
C LYS A 152 -13.16 -14.27 8.78
N ASP A 153 -12.14 -15.14 8.84
CA ASP A 153 -11.57 -15.63 10.09
C ASP A 153 -10.51 -14.66 10.68
N SER A 154 -10.07 -13.68 9.88
CA SER A 154 -9.11 -12.65 10.28
C SER A 154 -9.79 -11.36 10.77
N ILE A 155 -11.11 -11.24 10.64
CA ILE A 155 -11.83 -10.02 11.02
C ILE A 155 -11.87 -9.89 12.55
N TRP A 156 -11.64 -8.68 13.05
CA TRP A 156 -11.80 -8.32 14.45
C TRP A 156 -13.29 -8.33 14.82
N VAL A 157 -13.56 -8.70 16.06
CA VAL A 157 -14.93 -8.70 16.59
C VAL A 157 -14.95 -7.88 17.88
N ASN A 158 -15.86 -6.92 17.97
CA ASN A 158 -16.24 -6.26 19.20
C ASN A 158 -17.08 -7.25 20.02
N GLU A 159 -16.47 -7.88 21.03
CA GLU A 159 -17.15 -8.90 21.84
C GLU A 159 -18.17 -8.31 22.84
N ASP A 160 -18.13 -6.99 23.02
CA ASP A 160 -19.06 -6.28 23.91
C ASP A 160 -20.37 -5.89 23.19
N GLU A 161 -20.46 -6.11 21.83
CA GLU A 161 -21.63 -5.90 21.01
C GLU A 161 -22.42 -7.20 20.77
N ILE A 162 -23.78 -7.08 20.73
CA ILE A 162 -24.67 -8.17 20.34
C ILE A 162 -25.14 -7.94 18.91
N PRO A 163 -24.67 -8.72 17.93
CA PRO A 163 -24.91 -8.45 16.52
C PRO A 163 -26.40 -8.31 16.16
N GLY A 164 -26.78 -7.18 15.56
CA GLY A 164 -28.07 -6.96 14.94
C GLY A 164 -29.22 -6.71 15.91
N ASP A 165 -28.96 -6.34 17.17
CA ASP A 165 -30.04 -6.01 18.12
C ASP A 165 -30.44 -4.53 18.08
N GLY A 166 -29.68 -3.68 17.38
CA GLY A 166 -29.94 -2.26 17.21
C GLY A 166 -29.62 -1.42 18.44
N ILE A 167 -28.80 -1.93 19.35
CA ILE A 167 -28.39 -1.27 20.58
C ILE A 167 -26.87 -1.10 20.58
N ASP A 168 -26.37 0.01 21.04
CA ASP A 168 -24.99 0.25 21.41
C ASP A 168 -24.78 -0.38 22.79
N ASN A 169 -24.28 -1.64 22.82
CA ASN A 169 -24.24 -2.43 24.05
C ASN A 169 -23.06 -2.03 24.95
N ASP A 170 -21.96 -1.55 24.39
CA ASP A 170 -20.79 -1.10 25.13
C ASP A 170 -20.81 0.41 25.46
N GLY A 171 -21.77 1.16 24.87
CA GLY A 171 -21.96 2.58 25.14
C GLY A 171 -20.90 3.49 24.52
N ASN A 172 -20.22 3.01 23.46
CA ASN A 172 -19.16 3.75 22.77
C ASN A 172 -19.67 4.78 21.76
N GLY A 173 -20.98 4.79 21.45
CA GLY A 173 -21.64 5.69 20.49
C GLY A 173 -21.85 5.10 19.11
N TYR A 174 -21.51 3.82 18.89
CA TYR A 174 -21.58 3.13 17.60
C TYR A 174 -22.46 1.87 17.72
N VAL A 175 -23.65 1.90 17.16
CA VAL A 175 -24.65 0.82 17.27
C VAL A 175 -24.28 -0.37 16.40
N ASP A 176 -24.21 -1.57 16.96
CA ASP A 176 -23.86 -2.80 16.23
C ASP A 176 -22.52 -2.73 15.50
N ASP A 177 -21.49 -2.11 16.07
CA ASP A 177 -20.16 -1.96 15.47
C ASP A 177 -19.27 -3.22 15.59
N VAL A 178 -19.89 -4.38 15.37
CA VAL A 178 -19.34 -5.73 15.62
C VAL A 178 -17.98 -5.95 14.96
N ASN A 179 -17.73 -5.41 13.77
CA ASN A 179 -16.44 -5.58 13.05
C ASN A 179 -15.71 -4.28 12.77
N GLY A 180 -16.23 -3.17 13.30
CA GLY A 180 -15.77 -1.81 13.07
C GLY A 180 -16.89 -0.89 12.59
N TRP A 181 -16.56 0.23 11.95
CA TRP A 181 -17.52 1.28 11.66
C TRP A 181 -17.30 1.96 10.31
N ASN A 182 -18.39 2.43 9.70
CA ASN A 182 -18.39 3.25 8.50
C ASN A 182 -18.56 4.73 8.87
N PHE A 183 -17.47 5.47 8.90
CA PHE A 183 -17.40 6.91 9.22
C PHE A 183 -17.88 7.80 8.06
N VAL A 184 -18.08 7.23 6.86
CA VAL A 184 -18.61 7.98 5.71
C VAL A 184 -20.13 8.11 5.81
N SER A 185 -20.81 7.01 6.14
CA SER A 185 -22.27 6.97 6.26
C SER A 185 -22.78 7.00 7.71
N ASN A 186 -21.86 6.97 8.69
CA ASN A 186 -22.16 6.84 10.11
C ASN A 186 -23.07 5.62 10.40
N SER A 187 -22.60 4.43 10.04
CA SER A 187 -23.33 3.17 10.15
C SER A 187 -22.40 1.98 10.33
N ASN A 188 -22.95 0.82 10.68
CA ASN A 188 -22.23 -0.45 10.75
C ASN A 188 -22.07 -1.17 9.38
N GLU A 189 -22.48 -0.53 8.27
CA GLU A 189 -22.30 -1.07 6.92
C GLU A 189 -20.88 -0.80 6.42
N ILE A 190 -19.96 -1.66 6.81
CA ILE A 190 -18.51 -1.51 6.54
C ILE A 190 -18.05 -2.10 5.19
N CYS A 191 -18.97 -2.75 4.47
CA CYS A 191 -18.78 -3.22 3.10
C CYS A 191 -19.98 -2.79 2.25
N THR A 192 -19.73 -2.05 1.19
CA THR A 192 -20.75 -1.48 0.29
C THR A 192 -20.62 -1.99 -1.15
N GLY A 193 -19.65 -2.86 -1.43
CA GLY A 193 -19.46 -3.54 -2.73
C GLY A 193 -18.12 -3.27 -3.39
N GLU A 194 -18.11 -3.13 -4.71
CA GLU A 194 -16.88 -2.99 -5.51
C GLU A 194 -16.00 -1.79 -5.13
N GLU A 195 -16.60 -0.73 -4.59
CA GLU A 195 -15.84 0.45 -4.11
C GLU A 195 -14.89 0.14 -2.94
N ASP A 196 -15.10 -0.99 -2.24
CA ASP A 196 -14.28 -1.44 -1.12
C ASP A 196 -13.09 -2.30 -1.57
N SER A 197 -12.85 -2.41 -2.88
CA SER A 197 -11.76 -3.22 -3.43
C SER A 197 -10.39 -2.82 -2.88
N HIS A 198 -10.16 -1.54 -2.64
CA HIS A 198 -8.87 -1.05 -2.15
C HIS A 198 -8.58 -1.51 -0.71
N GLY A 199 -9.52 -1.34 0.22
CA GLY A 199 -9.37 -1.79 1.60
C GLY A 199 -9.36 -3.32 1.71
N THR A 200 -10.23 -4.01 0.93
CA THR A 200 -10.24 -5.48 0.86
C THR A 200 -8.90 -6.04 0.36
N HIS A 201 -8.27 -5.37 -0.62
CA HIS A 201 -6.96 -5.75 -1.14
C HIS A 201 -5.85 -5.61 -0.08
N GLY A 202 -5.83 -4.50 0.64
CA GLY A 202 -4.90 -4.30 1.75
C GLY A 202 -5.08 -5.35 2.86
N ALA A 203 -6.33 -5.69 3.19
CA ALA A 203 -6.67 -6.71 4.17
C ALA A 203 -6.11 -8.09 3.81
N GLY A 204 -6.27 -8.53 2.55
CA GLY A 204 -5.74 -9.81 2.07
C GLY A 204 -4.22 -9.87 2.11
N THR A 205 -3.55 -8.80 1.72
CA THR A 205 -2.08 -8.71 1.83
C THR A 205 -1.61 -8.88 3.28
N ILE A 206 -2.32 -8.29 4.24
CA ILE A 206 -1.96 -8.38 5.66
C ILE A 206 -2.25 -9.77 6.21
N ALA A 207 -3.49 -10.28 6.05
CA ALA A 207 -3.96 -11.43 6.84
C ALA A 207 -4.92 -12.37 6.11
N ALA A 208 -4.76 -12.59 4.80
CA ALA A 208 -5.45 -13.68 4.13
C ALA A 208 -5.11 -15.02 4.78
N ALA A 209 -6.10 -15.89 4.92
CA ALA A 209 -5.96 -17.18 5.58
C ALA A 209 -5.01 -18.10 4.80
N TRP A 210 -4.29 -18.97 5.51
CA TRP A 210 -3.38 -19.95 4.90
C TRP A 210 -4.05 -21.31 4.72
N ASN A 211 -3.66 -22.06 3.69
CA ASN A 211 -4.13 -23.43 3.40
C ASN A 211 -5.65 -23.55 3.16
N ASN A 212 -6.26 -22.54 2.58
CA ASN A 212 -7.69 -22.56 2.26
C ASN A 212 -7.99 -22.45 0.76
N GLY A 213 -6.95 -22.42 -0.09
CA GLY A 213 -7.06 -22.49 -1.54
C GLY A 213 -7.06 -21.14 -2.25
N GLY A 214 -6.89 -20.01 -1.53
CA GLY A 214 -6.80 -18.68 -2.08
C GLY A 214 -5.37 -18.17 -2.20
N ILE A 215 -5.11 -17.00 -1.59
CA ILE A 215 -3.78 -16.39 -1.47
C ILE A 215 -3.26 -16.53 -0.04
N ALA A 216 -1.96 -16.30 0.16
CA ALA A 216 -1.37 -16.22 1.48
C ALA A 216 -1.23 -14.76 1.95
N GLY A 217 -1.79 -14.42 3.10
CA GLY A 217 -1.46 -13.18 3.81
C GLY A 217 -0.07 -13.27 4.46
N ILE A 218 0.54 -12.13 4.76
CA ILE A 218 1.82 -12.08 5.50
C ILE A 218 1.63 -12.68 6.90
N THR A 219 0.47 -12.46 7.51
CA THR A 219 0.03 -13.08 8.75
C THR A 219 -1.14 -14.03 8.49
N ASN A 220 -1.61 -14.70 9.54
CA ASN A 220 -2.83 -15.51 9.48
C ASN A 220 -3.83 -15.10 10.56
N SER A 221 -5.06 -15.63 10.46
CA SER A 221 -6.20 -15.33 11.31
C SER A 221 -6.03 -15.70 12.80
N THR A 222 -5.03 -16.51 13.16
CA THR A 222 -4.94 -17.07 14.52
C THR A 222 -4.63 -16.02 15.57
N HIS A 223 -3.69 -15.12 15.27
CA HIS A 223 -3.20 -14.12 16.21
C HIS A 223 -3.23 -12.68 15.68
N VAL A 224 -3.69 -12.47 14.45
CA VAL A 224 -3.83 -11.12 13.88
C VAL A 224 -5.28 -10.92 13.46
N LYS A 225 -5.87 -9.82 13.92
CA LYS A 225 -7.27 -9.44 13.66
C LYS A 225 -7.35 -8.08 12.99
N LEU A 226 -8.21 -7.97 12.00
CA LEU A 226 -8.40 -6.78 11.17
C LEU A 226 -9.65 -6.01 11.62
N MET A 227 -9.49 -4.83 12.16
CA MET A 227 -10.56 -3.91 12.52
C MET A 227 -10.90 -3.05 11.30
N VAL A 228 -12.15 -3.09 10.84
CA VAL A 228 -12.58 -2.44 9.60
C VAL A 228 -13.08 -1.03 9.87
N LEU A 229 -12.38 -0.03 9.37
CA LEU A 229 -12.72 1.38 9.57
C LEU A 229 -12.88 2.06 8.21
N LYS A 230 -14.13 2.07 7.69
CA LYS A 230 -14.45 2.69 6.41
C LYS A 230 -14.54 4.20 6.59
N ALA A 231 -13.43 4.88 6.34
CA ALA A 231 -13.33 6.35 6.38
C ALA A 231 -13.26 6.99 4.99
N LEU A 232 -13.13 6.17 3.96
CA LEU A 232 -13.09 6.54 2.54
C LEU A 232 -14.23 5.87 1.80
N GLY A 233 -14.77 6.51 0.76
CA GLY A 233 -15.90 5.95 0.01
C GLY A 233 -16.14 6.61 -1.33
N GLY A 234 -17.16 6.11 -2.04
CA GLY A 234 -17.50 6.52 -3.40
C GLY A 234 -16.51 6.02 -4.44
N SER A 235 -16.83 6.23 -5.73
CA SER A 235 -16.03 5.75 -6.87
C SER A 235 -14.57 6.29 -6.90
N GLU A 236 -14.31 7.36 -6.16
CA GLU A 236 -12.97 7.98 -6.08
C GLU A 236 -12.23 7.64 -4.77
N GLY A 237 -12.83 6.82 -3.90
CA GLY A 237 -12.24 6.43 -2.62
C GLY A 237 -11.83 7.61 -1.74
N LYS A 238 -12.67 8.67 -1.68
CA LYS A 238 -12.37 9.89 -0.93
C LYS A 238 -12.97 9.87 0.46
N GLY A 239 -12.30 10.53 1.40
CA GLY A 239 -12.77 10.76 2.77
C GLY A 239 -12.51 12.18 3.23
N SER A 240 -13.15 12.57 4.33
CA SER A 240 -12.87 13.84 5.00
C SER A 240 -11.78 13.67 6.07
N PRO A 241 -11.04 14.73 6.44
CA PRO A 241 -10.14 14.68 7.59
C PRO A 241 -10.85 14.23 8.87
N GLU A 242 -12.09 14.67 9.05
CA GLU A 242 -12.91 14.36 10.21
C GLU A 242 -13.21 12.87 10.33
N SER A 243 -13.64 12.23 9.21
CA SER A 243 -13.91 10.77 9.19
C SER A 243 -12.67 9.94 9.54
N VAL A 244 -11.50 10.38 9.06
CA VAL A 244 -10.22 9.70 9.37
C VAL A 244 -9.81 9.92 10.83
N ILE A 245 -9.95 11.15 11.36
CA ILE A 245 -9.66 11.45 12.77
C ILE A 245 -10.55 10.63 13.71
N GLU A 246 -11.83 10.51 13.42
CA GLU A 246 -12.77 9.71 14.18
C GLU A 246 -12.40 8.23 14.12
N ALA A 247 -12.03 7.72 12.94
CA ALA A 247 -11.56 6.34 12.77
C ALA A 247 -10.29 6.04 13.57
N ILE A 248 -9.31 6.96 13.62
CA ILE A 248 -8.10 6.81 14.44
C ILE A 248 -8.46 6.74 15.93
N LYS A 249 -9.33 7.62 16.40
CA LYS A 249 -9.77 7.64 17.81
C LYS A 249 -10.53 6.37 18.19
N TYR A 250 -11.40 5.91 17.30
CA TYR A 250 -12.12 4.65 17.46
C TYR A 250 -11.15 3.46 17.54
N ALA A 251 -10.18 3.37 16.60
CA ALA A 251 -9.18 2.32 16.59
C ALA A 251 -8.42 2.24 17.92
N GLU A 252 -7.95 3.38 18.43
CA GLU A 252 -7.21 3.44 19.69
C GLU A 252 -8.09 3.09 20.90
N ALA A 253 -9.34 3.56 20.93
CA ALA A 253 -10.29 3.26 22.00
C ALA A 253 -10.63 1.75 22.07
N ASN A 254 -10.67 1.08 20.92
CA ASN A 254 -10.93 -0.36 20.78
C ASN A 254 -9.67 -1.22 20.75
N GLY A 255 -8.52 -0.67 21.16
CA GLY A 255 -7.31 -1.43 21.43
C GLY A 255 -6.55 -1.89 20.18
N ALA A 256 -6.64 -1.19 19.08
CA ALA A 256 -5.78 -1.45 17.93
C ALA A 256 -4.30 -1.16 18.26
N ASP A 257 -3.41 -2.04 17.80
CA ASP A 257 -1.96 -1.93 17.99
C ASP A 257 -1.29 -1.20 16.82
N ILE A 258 -1.73 -1.52 15.61
CA ILE A 258 -1.14 -1.04 14.35
C ILE A 258 -2.25 -0.49 13.47
N CYS A 259 -1.96 0.60 12.78
CA CYS A 259 -2.90 1.24 11.85
C CYS A 259 -2.30 1.32 10.46
N ASN A 260 -2.99 0.77 9.44
CA ASN A 260 -2.64 0.88 8.04
C ASN A 260 -3.35 2.09 7.41
N LEU A 261 -2.58 3.01 6.85
CA LEU A 261 -3.07 4.19 6.13
C LEU A 261 -2.56 4.18 4.69
N SER A 262 -3.37 3.64 3.78
CA SER A 262 -3.02 3.53 2.36
C SER A 262 -3.50 4.73 1.52
N PHE A 263 -3.44 5.93 2.09
CA PHE A 263 -3.85 7.18 1.45
C PHE A 263 -2.95 8.34 1.87
N GLY A 264 -3.13 9.49 1.23
CA GLY A 264 -2.42 10.72 1.58
C GLY A 264 -3.13 11.99 1.11
N SER A 265 -2.73 13.13 1.66
CA SER A 265 -3.26 14.45 1.35
C SER A 265 -2.15 15.51 1.40
N SER A 266 -2.29 16.57 0.62
CA SER A 266 -1.48 17.77 0.75
C SER A 266 -2.02 18.76 1.80
N ASN A 267 -3.17 18.45 2.40
CA ASN A 267 -3.87 19.31 3.36
C ASN A 267 -4.03 18.59 4.70
N CYS A 268 -2.97 18.56 5.50
CA CYS A 268 -3.03 18.08 6.88
C CYS A 268 -3.60 19.19 7.80
N THR A 269 -4.60 18.83 8.59
CA THR A 269 -5.07 19.74 9.65
C THR A 269 -4.29 19.48 10.94
N PRO A 270 -4.13 20.50 11.83
CA PRO A 270 -3.47 20.28 13.12
C PRO A 270 -4.12 19.18 13.97
N GLU A 271 -5.43 18.98 13.81
CA GLU A 271 -6.21 17.95 14.51
C GLU A 271 -5.88 16.55 13.99
N PHE A 272 -5.71 16.40 12.65
CA PHE A 272 -5.29 15.13 12.04
C PHE A 272 -3.86 14.78 12.44
N GLU A 273 -2.96 15.76 12.38
CA GLU A 273 -1.58 15.60 12.85
C GLU A 273 -1.52 15.18 14.31
N ALA A 274 -2.33 15.82 15.18
CA ALA A 274 -2.40 15.49 16.60
C ALA A 274 -2.95 14.09 16.84
N ALA A 275 -3.95 13.65 16.06
CA ALA A 275 -4.52 12.30 16.18
C ALA A 275 -3.47 11.19 15.94
N ILE A 276 -2.54 11.41 15.00
CA ILE A 276 -1.44 10.47 14.75
C ILE A 276 -0.34 10.61 15.81
N ARG A 277 0.11 11.84 16.07
CA ARG A 277 1.22 12.10 17.01
C ARG A 277 0.96 11.58 18.40
N ASP A 278 -0.26 11.79 18.91
CA ASP A 278 -0.61 11.52 20.31
C ASP A 278 -1.11 10.09 20.52
N SER A 279 -1.29 9.31 19.44
CA SER A 279 -1.71 7.91 19.51
C SER A 279 -0.57 6.98 19.91
N LYS A 280 -0.94 5.86 20.56
CA LYS A 280 -0.01 4.77 20.93
C LYS A 280 0.16 3.72 19.84
N MET A 281 -0.69 3.74 18.82
CA MET A 281 -0.60 2.83 17.68
C MET A 281 0.66 3.09 16.85
N LEU A 282 1.14 2.05 16.18
CA LEU A 282 2.12 2.19 15.10
C LEU A 282 1.38 2.40 13.79
N PHE A 283 1.63 3.51 13.11
CA PHE A 283 1.06 3.83 11.81
C PHE A 283 1.99 3.40 10.69
N VAL A 284 1.47 2.67 9.72
CA VAL A 284 2.17 2.34 8.47
C VAL A 284 1.48 3.05 7.32
N VAL A 285 2.21 3.87 6.61
CA VAL A 285 1.67 4.88 5.70
C VAL A 285 2.24 4.74 4.30
N ALA A 286 1.39 4.85 3.30
CA ALA A 286 1.79 4.90 1.90
C ALA A 286 2.46 6.24 1.55
N ALA A 287 3.61 6.22 0.85
CA ALA A 287 4.35 7.43 0.46
C ALA A 287 3.62 8.29 -0.60
N GLY A 288 2.61 7.72 -1.29
CA GLY A 288 1.88 8.35 -2.38
C GLY A 288 2.42 7.99 -3.77
N ASN A 289 1.55 8.14 -4.79
CA ASN A 289 1.77 7.64 -6.14
C ASN A 289 1.99 8.75 -7.16
N GLY A 290 2.74 9.77 -6.80
CA GLY A 290 3.17 10.82 -7.72
C GLY A 290 2.12 11.91 -7.96
N ASN A 291 2.34 12.64 -9.04
CA ASN A 291 1.45 13.69 -9.51
C ASN A 291 0.34 13.14 -10.42
N GLN A 292 -0.46 14.04 -11.01
CA GLN A 292 -1.54 13.68 -11.95
C GLN A 292 -1.10 12.87 -13.19
N TYR A 293 0.20 12.80 -13.46
CA TYR A 293 0.80 11.99 -14.54
C TYR A 293 1.42 10.70 -14.00
N GLN A 294 1.20 10.39 -12.72
CA GLN A 294 1.76 9.23 -12.01
C GLN A 294 3.29 9.19 -12.07
N ILE A 295 3.91 10.36 -11.89
CA ILE A 295 5.35 10.50 -11.74
C ILE A 295 5.62 10.86 -10.28
N GLY A 296 6.33 9.96 -9.59
CA GLY A 296 6.73 10.14 -8.21
C GLY A 296 7.66 11.33 -8.01
N TYR A 297 7.52 12.00 -6.89
CA TYR A 297 8.31 13.17 -6.55
C TYR A 297 8.88 13.10 -5.13
N ASP A 298 9.80 14.01 -4.86
CA ASP A 298 10.52 14.11 -3.59
C ASP A 298 9.63 14.78 -2.53
N ILE A 299 9.09 13.96 -1.59
CA ILE A 299 8.23 14.46 -0.51
C ILE A 299 9.01 15.10 0.64
N ASP A 300 10.34 15.05 0.65
CA ASP A 300 11.16 15.90 1.51
C ASP A 300 11.07 17.39 1.09
N LYS A 301 10.73 17.64 -0.19
CA LYS A 301 10.58 19.00 -0.76
C LYS A 301 9.13 19.45 -0.90
N SER A 302 8.25 18.49 -1.20
CA SER A 302 6.82 18.75 -1.38
C SER A 302 6.03 17.75 -0.52
N PRO A 303 5.82 18.06 0.77
CA PRO A 303 5.25 17.13 1.74
C PRO A 303 3.88 16.60 1.33
N VAL A 304 3.64 15.34 1.68
CA VAL A 304 2.35 14.63 1.58
C VAL A 304 2.07 14.01 2.93
N ASP A 305 0.97 14.37 3.56
CA ASP A 305 0.64 13.85 4.88
C ASP A 305 -0.40 12.71 4.78
N PRO A 306 -0.29 11.71 5.66
CA PRO A 306 0.62 11.60 6.81
C PRO A 306 2.03 11.09 6.50
N ALA A 307 2.38 10.80 5.24
CA ALA A 307 3.66 10.22 4.84
C ALA A 307 4.89 11.06 5.23
N SER A 308 4.74 12.37 5.31
CA SER A 308 5.83 13.30 5.65
C SER A 308 5.89 13.67 7.14
N LEU A 309 5.01 13.11 7.98
CA LEU A 309 4.99 13.40 9.41
C LEU A 309 6.19 12.74 10.13
N PRO A 310 7.00 13.51 10.86
CA PRO A 310 8.26 13.04 11.42
C PRO A 310 8.09 12.40 12.81
N TYR A 311 7.06 11.57 13.01
CA TYR A 311 6.75 10.98 14.32
C TYR A 311 7.33 9.58 14.48
N ASP A 312 7.73 9.29 15.71
CA ASP A 312 8.34 8.00 16.05
C ASP A 312 7.41 6.81 15.82
N ASN A 313 6.10 7.03 15.87
CA ASN A 313 5.07 6.03 15.63
C ASN A 313 4.59 5.93 14.16
N VAL A 314 5.32 6.49 13.20
CA VAL A 314 5.00 6.44 11.76
C VAL A 314 6.09 5.69 11.01
N ILE A 315 5.71 4.78 10.11
CA ILE A 315 6.58 4.16 9.10
C ILE A 315 6.03 4.49 7.73
N THR A 316 6.79 5.18 6.90
CA THR A 316 6.39 5.56 5.54
C THR A 316 7.03 4.65 4.50
N VAL A 317 6.21 4.13 3.58
CA VAL A 317 6.57 3.04 2.68
C VAL A 317 6.48 3.46 1.21
N GLY A 318 7.58 3.33 0.48
CA GLY A 318 7.66 3.49 -0.98
C GLY A 318 7.33 2.20 -1.73
N ASN A 319 6.86 2.32 -2.98
CA ASN A 319 6.50 1.19 -3.84
C ASN A 319 7.72 0.63 -4.58
N LEU A 320 8.05 -0.63 -4.32
CA LEU A 320 9.15 -1.36 -4.94
C LEU A 320 8.66 -2.26 -6.09
N LEU A 321 9.36 -2.21 -7.21
CA LEU A 321 9.25 -3.16 -8.31
C LEU A 321 10.04 -4.45 -8.01
N PHE A 322 9.65 -5.54 -8.68
CA PHE A 322 10.30 -6.87 -8.60
C PHE A 322 11.76 -6.90 -9.11
N ASN A 323 12.30 -5.79 -9.59
CA ASN A 323 13.71 -5.64 -10.00
C ASN A 323 14.55 -4.84 -8.99
N GLY A 324 13.98 -4.41 -7.87
CA GLY A 324 14.66 -3.68 -6.81
C GLY A 324 14.74 -2.16 -6.99
N HIS A 325 14.07 -1.61 -7.99
CA HIS A 325 13.88 -0.17 -8.16
C HIS A 325 12.55 0.29 -7.57
N LEU A 326 12.43 1.55 -7.20
CA LEU A 326 11.11 2.14 -6.98
C LEU A 326 10.33 2.18 -8.30
N ASP A 327 9.02 1.96 -8.22
CA ASP A 327 8.13 2.25 -9.33
C ASP A 327 8.19 3.73 -9.68
N GLU A 328 8.04 4.07 -10.97
CA GLU A 328 8.11 5.46 -11.43
C GLU A 328 7.06 6.36 -10.78
N SER A 329 5.92 5.78 -10.40
CA SER A 329 4.85 6.50 -9.70
C SER A 329 5.14 6.71 -8.22
N SER A 330 6.03 5.93 -7.60
CA SER A 330 6.28 6.03 -6.16
C SER A 330 6.88 7.37 -5.78
N ASN A 331 6.26 8.07 -4.84
CA ASN A 331 6.94 9.14 -4.14
C ASN A 331 8.16 8.59 -3.40
N TYR A 332 9.12 9.48 -3.16
CA TYR A 332 10.37 9.17 -2.49
C TYR A 332 10.83 10.33 -1.59
N GLY A 333 11.74 10.04 -0.68
CA GLY A 333 12.35 11.04 0.19
C GLY A 333 13.45 10.41 1.02
N ALA A 334 14.62 11.03 1.08
CA ALA A 334 15.76 10.51 1.85
C ALA A 334 15.55 10.62 3.37
N THR A 335 14.52 11.36 3.79
CA THR A 335 14.16 11.59 5.19
C THR A 335 12.74 11.12 5.49
N SER A 336 11.77 11.46 4.61
CA SER A 336 10.34 11.22 4.86
C SER A 336 9.88 9.82 4.49
N VAL A 337 10.57 9.10 3.58
CA VAL A 337 10.23 7.71 3.25
C VAL A 337 11.21 6.78 3.94
N ASP A 338 10.74 5.96 4.87
CA ASP A 338 11.60 5.12 5.70
C ASP A 338 12.25 3.97 4.91
N LEU A 339 11.43 3.19 4.19
CA LEU A 339 11.87 2.02 3.41
C LEU A 339 10.98 1.81 2.20
N ALA A 340 11.35 0.89 1.34
CA ALA A 340 10.49 0.40 0.26
C ALA A 340 10.00 -1.03 0.55
N ALA A 341 8.82 -1.37 0.02
CA ALA A 341 8.29 -2.73 0.02
C ALA A 341 7.61 -3.03 -1.32
N PRO A 342 7.47 -4.31 -1.71
CA PRO A 342 6.73 -4.70 -2.90
C PRO A 342 5.36 -4.06 -2.96
N GLY A 343 5.07 -3.34 -4.03
CA GLY A 343 3.80 -2.63 -4.19
C GLY A 343 3.30 -2.59 -5.63
N THR A 344 4.05 -3.17 -6.60
CA THR A 344 3.64 -3.21 -8.01
C THR A 344 3.22 -4.63 -8.39
N TYR A 345 2.02 -4.77 -9.00
CA TYR A 345 1.42 -6.07 -9.34
C TYR A 345 1.31 -7.01 -8.14
N ILE A 346 0.72 -6.53 -7.09
CA ILE A 346 0.42 -7.33 -5.90
C ILE A 346 -0.93 -8.01 -6.08
N LEU A 347 -0.95 -9.33 -6.05
CA LEU A 347 -2.17 -10.14 -6.06
C LEU A 347 -2.74 -10.17 -4.64
N SER A 348 -4.02 -9.78 -4.50
CA SER A 348 -4.73 -9.86 -3.23
C SER A 348 -6.24 -9.94 -3.41
N THR A 349 -6.98 -10.04 -2.31
CA THR A 349 -8.43 -10.18 -2.27
C THR A 349 -9.16 -8.91 -2.71
N ILE A 350 -10.30 -9.06 -3.36
CA ILE A 350 -11.26 -7.99 -3.66
C ILE A 350 -12.68 -8.48 -3.35
N PRO A 351 -13.68 -7.59 -3.20
CA PRO A 351 -15.05 -7.99 -2.90
C PRO A 351 -15.61 -9.04 -3.85
N GLY A 352 -16.53 -9.87 -3.32
CA GLY A 352 -17.19 -10.93 -4.08
C GLY A 352 -16.35 -12.21 -4.18
N ASP A 353 -15.54 -12.51 -3.18
CA ASP A 353 -14.72 -13.72 -3.09
C ASP A 353 -13.77 -13.88 -4.29
N SER A 354 -13.16 -12.77 -4.67
CA SER A 354 -12.36 -12.63 -5.89
C SER A 354 -10.97 -12.05 -5.59
N TYR A 355 -10.08 -12.08 -6.60
CA TYR A 355 -8.69 -11.64 -6.47
C TYR A 355 -8.31 -10.74 -7.65
N ALA A 356 -7.47 -9.73 -7.38
CA ALA A 356 -6.96 -8.85 -8.42
C ALA A 356 -5.52 -8.42 -8.16
N TYR A 357 -4.82 -8.06 -9.24
CA TYR A 357 -3.55 -7.36 -9.15
C TYR A 357 -3.78 -5.86 -9.02
N MET A 358 -3.14 -5.26 -8.01
CA MET A 358 -3.09 -3.81 -7.87
C MET A 358 -1.65 -3.32 -7.72
N SER A 359 -1.43 -2.03 -8.02
CA SER A 359 -0.11 -1.40 -7.94
C SER A 359 -0.19 -0.05 -7.26
N GLY A 360 0.77 0.24 -6.38
CA GLY A 360 0.89 1.52 -5.70
C GLY A 360 1.57 1.40 -4.35
N THR A 361 1.91 2.54 -3.78
CA THR A 361 2.38 2.61 -2.38
C THR A 361 1.33 2.11 -1.39
N SER A 362 0.05 2.15 -1.79
CA SER A 362 -1.08 1.57 -1.05
C SER A 362 -1.02 0.05 -0.91
N MET A 363 -0.32 -0.66 -1.81
CA MET A 363 -0.08 -2.11 -1.73
C MET A 363 1.23 -2.41 -1.00
N ALA A 364 2.18 -1.47 -1.00
CA ALA A 364 3.44 -1.57 -0.27
C ALA A 364 3.27 -1.37 1.24
N ALA A 365 2.41 -0.45 1.67
CA ALA A 365 2.14 -0.21 3.09
C ALA A 365 1.57 -1.46 3.81
N PRO A 366 0.57 -2.18 3.27
CA PRO A 366 0.09 -3.44 3.85
C PRO A 366 1.17 -4.52 4.00
N MET A 367 2.20 -4.57 3.13
CA MET A 367 3.34 -5.47 3.30
C MET A 367 4.09 -5.21 4.62
N VAL A 368 4.35 -3.93 4.92
CA VAL A 368 5.03 -3.53 6.15
C VAL A 368 4.11 -3.67 7.35
N THR A 369 2.82 -3.38 7.20
CA THR A 369 1.80 -3.58 8.24
C THR A 369 1.70 -5.05 8.67
N GLY A 370 1.59 -5.96 7.70
CA GLY A 370 1.57 -7.41 7.95
C GLY A 370 2.86 -7.90 8.62
N ALA A 371 4.02 -7.42 8.16
CA ALA A 371 5.31 -7.74 8.77
C ALA A 371 5.38 -7.24 10.22
N ALA A 372 4.96 -6.00 10.49
CA ALA A 372 4.93 -5.45 11.85
C ALA A 372 4.00 -6.26 12.76
N ALA A 373 2.81 -6.64 12.29
CA ALA A 373 1.86 -7.45 13.03
C ALA A 373 2.40 -8.87 13.30
N LEU A 374 3.00 -9.54 12.31
CA LEU A 374 3.63 -10.85 12.46
C LEU A 374 4.72 -10.82 13.54
N ILE A 375 5.63 -9.84 13.44
CA ILE A 375 6.75 -9.71 14.37
C ILE A 375 6.25 -9.36 15.77
N TYR A 376 5.33 -8.39 15.88
CA TYR A 376 4.78 -7.98 17.17
C TYR A 376 4.01 -9.12 17.85
N SER A 377 3.32 -9.96 17.08
CA SER A 377 2.67 -11.17 17.61
C SER A 377 3.68 -12.17 18.16
N ALA A 378 4.77 -12.46 17.44
CA ALA A 378 5.77 -13.45 17.84
C ALA A 378 6.72 -12.95 18.95
N ARG A 379 7.00 -11.64 18.98
CA ARG A 379 8.01 -11.04 19.86
C ARG A 379 7.33 -10.28 21.00
N THR A 380 6.80 -11.04 21.98
CA THR A 380 6.10 -10.48 23.15
C THR A 380 7.00 -9.67 24.08
N ASP A 381 8.32 -9.75 23.89
CA ASP A 381 9.36 -8.99 24.58
C ASP A 381 9.58 -7.58 24.01
N LEU A 382 9.04 -7.28 22.81
CA LEU A 382 9.24 -6.01 22.11
C LEU A 382 8.02 -5.10 22.19
N SER A 383 8.27 -3.80 22.27
CA SER A 383 7.27 -2.73 22.10
C SER A 383 7.06 -2.43 20.60
N LEU A 384 6.01 -1.68 20.24
CA LEU A 384 5.77 -1.22 18.87
C LEU A 384 6.94 -0.35 18.34
N GLN A 385 7.55 0.45 19.20
CA GLN A 385 8.74 1.23 18.85
C GLN A 385 9.96 0.32 18.55
N ASP A 386 10.10 -0.78 19.31
CA ASP A 386 11.13 -1.78 19.02
C ASP A 386 10.86 -2.49 17.69
N ILE A 387 9.58 -2.74 17.34
CA ILE A 387 9.19 -3.32 16.04
C ILE A 387 9.56 -2.39 14.89
N LYS A 388 9.24 -1.08 14.98
CA LYS A 388 9.72 -0.09 14.00
C LYS A 388 11.24 -0.14 13.86
N THR A 389 11.96 -0.13 14.99
CA THR A 389 13.43 -0.20 15.00
C THR A 389 13.95 -1.48 14.35
N ALA A 390 13.34 -2.64 14.66
CA ALA A 390 13.69 -3.92 14.06
C ALA A 390 13.53 -3.89 12.54
N ILE A 391 12.38 -3.44 12.04
CA ILE A 391 12.10 -3.33 10.60
C ILE A 391 13.13 -2.41 9.92
N LEU A 392 13.33 -1.20 10.43
CA LEU A 392 14.16 -0.20 9.76
C LEU A 392 15.67 -0.50 9.85
N SER A 393 16.14 -1.14 10.93
CA SER A 393 17.56 -1.47 11.08
C SER A 393 18.00 -2.72 10.32
N THR A 394 17.05 -3.56 9.89
CA THR A 394 17.35 -4.84 9.24
C THR A 394 16.99 -4.90 7.76
N VAL A 395 16.61 -3.78 7.15
CA VAL A 395 16.26 -3.72 5.72
C VAL A 395 17.34 -4.30 4.83
N HIS A 396 16.95 -4.97 3.76
CA HIS A 396 17.85 -5.36 2.69
C HIS A 396 18.25 -4.12 1.88
N LYS A 397 19.53 -3.70 1.97
CA LYS A 397 20.02 -2.50 1.27
C LYS A 397 20.09 -2.72 -0.23
N LEU A 398 19.52 -1.80 -1.00
CA LEU A 398 19.54 -1.83 -2.46
C LEU A 398 20.13 -0.54 -3.02
N ALA A 399 21.10 -0.67 -3.94
CA ALA A 399 21.75 0.50 -4.55
C ALA A 399 20.77 1.50 -5.20
N PRO A 400 19.70 1.07 -5.89
CA PRO A 400 18.70 1.98 -6.47
C PRO A 400 17.91 2.79 -5.43
N LEU A 401 17.81 2.32 -4.18
CA LEU A 401 17.08 3.00 -3.10
C LEU A 401 17.91 4.02 -2.34
N LYS A 402 19.22 4.08 -2.59
CA LYS A 402 20.09 5.05 -1.91
C LYS A 402 19.68 6.48 -2.23
N GLY A 403 19.35 7.25 -1.17
CA GLY A 403 18.86 8.63 -1.29
C GLY A 403 17.42 8.75 -1.80
N LYS A 404 16.70 7.62 -1.88
CA LYS A 404 15.27 7.57 -2.20
C LYS A 404 14.43 7.20 -0.98
N THR A 405 15.00 6.47 -0.03
CA THR A 405 14.43 6.20 1.28
C THR A 405 15.48 6.46 2.36
N ALA A 406 15.06 6.75 3.58
CA ALA A 406 15.95 7.03 4.72
C ALA A 406 16.88 5.85 5.01
N THR A 407 16.36 4.64 4.92
CA THR A 407 17.17 3.41 5.11
C THR A 407 17.95 3.01 3.86
N GLY A 408 17.58 3.45 2.65
CA GLY A 408 18.17 2.97 1.39
C GLY A 408 17.95 1.47 1.17
N GLY A 409 16.87 0.90 1.70
CA GLY A 409 16.61 -0.54 1.66
C GLY A 409 15.13 -0.90 1.53
N MET A 410 14.91 -2.20 1.31
CA MET A 410 13.58 -2.82 1.25
C MET A 410 13.31 -3.66 2.50
N LEU A 411 12.03 -3.92 2.75
CA LEU A 411 11.56 -4.79 3.83
C LEU A 411 12.23 -6.18 3.77
N ASP A 412 12.73 -6.66 4.90
CA ASP A 412 13.21 -8.03 5.12
C ASP A 412 12.59 -8.57 6.41
N VAL A 413 11.53 -9.34 6.28
CA VAL A 413 10.75 -9.83 7.43
C VAL A 413 11.54 -10.87 8.23
N SER A 414 12.34 -11.69 7.54
CA SER A 414 13.18 -12.71 8.19
C SER A 414 14.26 -12.08 9.07
N ALA A 415 14.88 -11.01 8.61
CA ALA A 415 15.89 -10.30 9.39
C ALA A 415 15.23 -9.55 10.57
N ALA A 416 14.06 -8.95 10.34
CA ALA A 416 13.37 -8.16 11.36
C ALA A 416 12.83 -9.02 12.53
N ILE A 417 12.25 -10.19 12.27
CA ILE A 417 11.73 -11.08 13.33
C ILE A 417 12.84 -11.63 14.24
N LYS A 418 14.06 -11.75 13.71
CA LYS A 418 15.26 -12.24 14.41
C LYS A 418 16.05 -11.12 15.13
N TRP A 419 15.62 -9.86 14.96
CA TRP A 419 16.30 -8.72 15.58
C TRP A 419 16.30 -8.83 17.11
N THR A 420 17.38 -8.40 17.73
CA THR A 420 17.54 -8.39 19.19
C THR A 420 17.80 -6.98 19.69
N LYS A 421 17.12 -6.64 20.78
CA LYS A 421 17.35 -5.37 21.47
C LYS A 421 18.73 -5.42 22.13
N ASN A 422 19.64 -4.50 21.76
CA ASN A 422 20.96 -4.34 22.36
C ASN A 422 20.88 -3.74 23.77
#